data_9569613ada74db373b2e05cb9eec2298
#
_entry.id   9569613ada74db373b2e05cb9eec2298
#
_cell.length_a   1.000
_cell.length_b   1.000
_cell.length_c   1.000
_cell.angle_alpha   90.00
_cell.angle_beta   90.00
_cell.angle_gamma   90.00
#
_symmetry.space_group_name_H-M   'P 1'
#
loop_
_entity.id
_entity.type
_entity.pdbx_description
1 polymer ?
#
loop_
_entity_poly.entity_id
_entity_poly.type
_entity_poly.pdbx_seq_one_letter_code
_entity_poly.pdbx_strand_id
1 'polypeptide(L)'
;MNIWYDVSELTTWPLPHLTGIQRTTIGILNGLVENGVPVRLVAYDPKRHAFVPLSVKALPATVRGCITAAVTLGHQGDDAASAAPATILAGETRARRKRWITREMIFGAGPAARELRTTFREFRRASRAVAGSLGRWTHERCRRSGTVSTMGSLDSGLRPGHTAPRRELPPVPAESTPFAPGDVLLSLGASWTVSNHARAAASLRSRGVRLLRLVYDLIPVIKPQWVEPSHCEAVEPWTDNVLFESDHVFTISEFSRNEIEAYCVEERGLEAPPMSVVRLGDVLGQARPADEPPPLPRFVPSRPFFVCVSTLDVRKNHRLLYDAWSVLASRDAERCPDLLCIGTPHLFVDDLVREIRHDRLVNGRIHVLHGVDDHELAWYYANAAATIYPSRYEGWGLPVAESLGHGKLCLASRTASIPEISSDLPEFFDPLDVHGLVRLVDRAIDDPAWVAERQQVIRERFVPTPWTVTAAQVMAAVNATTVRREAA
;
A
#
# COMPACT_ATOMS: atom_id res chain seq x y z
N MET A 1 20.63 0.22 -23.31
CA MET A 1 19.85 0.42 -22.10
C MET A 1 18.73 -0.60 -22.07
N ASN A 2 18.74 -1.51 -21.08
CA ASN A 2 17.62 -2.41 -20.84
C ASN A 2 16.78 -1.89 -19.67
N ILE A 3 15.47 -2.16 -19.70
CA ILE A 3 14.55 -1.88 -18.59
C ILE A 3 14.28 -3.19 -17.89
N TRP A 4 14.70 -3.30 -16.64
CA TRP A 4 14.49 -4.44 -15.77
C TRP A 4 13.34 -4.13 -14.81
N TYR A 5 12.30 -4.95 -14.81
CA TYR A 5 11.14 -4.81 -13.95
C TYR A 5 11.22 -5.81 -12.80
N ASP A 6 11.28 -5.30 -11.59
CA ASP A 6 11.40 -6.08 -10.37
C ASP A 6 10.05 -6.67 -9.97
N VAL A 7 10.01 -8.00 -9.94
CA VAL A 7 8.83 -8.78 -9.52
C VAL A 7 9.09 -9.62 -8.27
N SER A 8 10.10 -9.25 -7.48
CA SER A 8 10.55 -10.00 -6.30
C SER A 8 9.42 -10.34 -5.34
N GLU A 9 8.54 -9.39 -5.03
CA GLU A 9 7.40 -9.58 -4.13
C GLU A 9 6.37 -10.57 -4.67
N LEU A 10 6.22 -10.64 -6.00
CA LEU A 10 5.23 -11.47 -6.67
C LEU A 10 5.65 -12.95 -6.68
N THR A 11 6.95 -13.26 -6.56
CA THR A 11 7.48 -14.63 -6.64
C THR A 11 7.00 -15.53 -5.52
N THR A 12 6.66 -14.98 -4.38
CA THR A 12 6.20 -15.71 -3.18
C THR A 12 4.79 -15.31 -2.74
N TRP A 13 4.01 -14.68 -3.62
CA TRP A 13 2.67 -14.19 -3.29
C TRP A 13 1.76 -15.35 -2.85
N PRO A 14 1.27 -15.36 -1.59
CA PRO A 14 0.61 -16.52 -1.01
C PRO A 14 -0.92 -16.50 -1.15
N LEU A 15 -1.52 -15.34 -1.50
CA LEU A 15 -2.97 -15.18 -1.49
C LEU A 15 -3.59 -15.55 -2.84
N PRO A 16 -4.84 -16.04 -2.88
CA PRO A 16 -5.54 -16.37 -4.10
C PRO A 16 -6.03 -15.15 -4.90
N HIS A 17 -5.88 -13.94 -4.34
CA HIS A 17 -6.26 -12.67 -4.96
C HIS A 17 -5.15 -11.64 -4.77
N LEU A 18 -5.12 -10.63 -5.65
CA LEU A 18 -4.16 -9.53 -5.57
C LEU A 18 -4.70 -8.41 -4.68
N THR A 19 -3.82 -7.75 -3.93
CA THR A 19 -4.13 -6.50 -3.21
C THR A 19 -3.82 -5.27 -4.09
N GLY A 20 -4.10 -4.07 -3.59
CA GLY A 20 -3.87 -2.83 -4.34
C GLY A 20 -2.44 -2.67 -4.86
N ILE A 21 -1.43 -3.03 -4.04
CA ILE A 21 -0.02 -2.92 -4.44
C ILE A 21 0.32 -3.90 -5.56
N GLN A 22 -0.07 -5.18 -5.45
CA GLN A 22 0.19 -6.18 -6.48
C GLN A 22 -0.56 -5.88 -7.77
N ARG A 23 -1.81 -5.37 -7.68
CA ARG A 23 -2.56 -4.86 -8.85
C ARG A 23 -1.80 -3.72 -9.53
N THR A 24 -1.23 -2.79 -8.75
CA THR A 24 -0.43 -1.70 -9.29
C THR A 24 0.83 -2.22 -9.98
N THR A 25 1.58 -3.10 -9.34
CA THR A 25 2.79 -3.69 -9.94
C THR A 25 2.48 -4.38 -11.26
N ILE A 26 1.44 -5.23 -11.31
CA ILE A 26 1.05 -5.94 -12.54
C ILE A 26 0.44 -4.98 -13.58
N GLY A 27 -0.39 -4.03 -13.14
CA GLY A 27 -1.01 -3.05 -14.01
C GLY A 27 0.01 -2.19 -14.75
N ILE A 28 1.04 -1.69 -14.06
CA ILE A 28 2.12 -0.94 -14.69
C ILE A 28 2.92 -1.83 -15.66
N LEU A 29 3.24 -3.07 -15.26
CA LEU A 29 3.93 -4.02 -16.15
C LEU A 29 3.15 -4.25 -17.44
N ASN A 30 1.85 -4.54 -17.34
CA ASN A 30 0.98 -4.72 -18.50
C ASN A 30 0.95 -3.46 -19.36
N GLY A 31 0.76 -2.29 -18.75
CA GLY A 31 0.74 -1.01 -19.45
C GLY A 31 2.05 -0.67 -20.16
N LEU A 32 3.21 -1.02 -19.58
CA LEU A 32 4.52 -0.84 -20.24
C LEU A 32 4.61 -1.67 -21.52
N VAL A 33 4.21 -2.94 -21.46
CA VAL A 33 4.26 -3.85 -22.61
C VAL A 33 3.22 -3.47 -23.66
N GLU A 34 2.02 -3.07 -23.27
CA GLU A 34 0.98 -2.55 -24.17
C GLU A 34 1.44 -1.27 -24.89
N ASN A 35 2.25 -0.45 -24.24
CA ASN A 35 2.90 0.71 -24.85
C ASN A 35 4.14 0.35 -25.72
N GLY A 36 4.42 -0.94 -25.93
CA GLY A 36 5.55 -1.40 -26.73
C GLY A 36 6.92 -1.26 -26.08
N VAL A 37 6.98 -1.07 -24.76
CA VAL A 37 8.25 -0.97 -24.02
C VAL A 37 8.85 -2.36 -23.81
N PRO A 38 10.09 -2.63 -24.28
CA PRO A 38 10.74 -3.90 -24.04
C PRO A 38 11.21 -3.98 -22.59
N VAL A 39 10.54 -4.81 -21.80
CA VAL A 39 10.80 -4.99 -20.36
C VAL A 39 11.31 -6.39 -20.11
N ARG A 40 12.34 -6.52 -19.26
CA ARG A 40 12.86 -7.80 -18.76
C ARG A 40 12.50 -7.98 -17.30
N LEU A 41 12.00 -9.15 -16.93
CA LEU A 41 11.67 -9.44 -15.54
C LEU A 41 12.90 -9.86 -14.76
N VAL A 42 12.98 -9.39 -13.53
CA VAL A 42 14.04 -9.74 -12.58
C VAL A 42 13.44 -9.93 -11.18
N ALA A 43 14.01 -10.84 -10.41
CA ALA A 43 13.69 -11.00 -8.99
C ALA A 43 14.95 -11.13 -8.16
N TYR A 44 14.92 -10.63 -6.93
CA TYR A 44 16.00 -10.80 -5.97
C TYR A 44 15.92 -12.18 -5.30
N ASP A 45 17.02 -12.93 -5.41
CA ASP A 45 17.21 -14.21 -4.73
C ASP A 45 17.95 -13.98 -3.39
N PRO A 46 17.29 -14.13 -2.23
CA PRO A 46 17.92 -13.91 -0.92
C PRO A 46 19.04 -14.91 -0.60
N LYS A 47 19.09 -16.08 -1.26
CA LYS A 47 20.15 -17.10 -1.05
C LYS A 47 21.41 -16.76 -1.80
N ARG A 48 21.26 -16.22 -3.01
CA ARG A 48 22.37 -15.78 -3.85
C ARG A 48 22.81 -14.36 -3.54
N HIS A 49 22.04 -13.61 -2.77
CA HIS A 49 22.19 -12.18 -2.54
C HIS A 49 22.29 -11.38 -3.84
N ALA A 50 21.58 -11.80 -4.88
CA ALA A 50 21.66 -11.23 -6.22
C ALA A 50 20.31 -11.18 -6.92
N PHE A 51 20.16 -10.25 -7.85
CA PHE A 51 19.04 -10.24 -8.77
C PHE A 51 19.26 -11.26 -9.89
N VAL A 52 18.24 -12.04 -10.20
CA VAL A 52 18.27 -13.06 -11.25
C VAL A 52 17.15 -12.80 -12.26
N PRO A 53 17.41 -12.99 -13.56
CA PRO A 53 16.37 -12.94 -14.58
C PRO A 53 15.25 -13.97 -14.27
N LEU A 54 14.02 -13.57 -14.55
CA LEU A 54 12.87 -14.41 -14.27
C LEU A 54 11.94 -14.53 -15.49
N SER A 55 11.47 -15.73 -15.79
CA SER A 55 10.40 -15.94 -16.74
C SER A 55 9.04 -15.80 -16.07
N VAL A 56 8.03 -15.31 -16.81
CA VAL A 56 6.62 -15.25 -16.35
C VAL A 56 6.14 -16.64 -15.87
N LYS A 57 6.63 -17.72 -16.47
CA LYS A 57 6.27 -19.11 -16.09
C LYS A 57 6.65 -19.45 -14.64
N ALA A 58 7.64 -18.77 -14.07
CA ALA A 58 8.11 -19.01 -12.71
C ALA A 58 7.25 -18.31 -11.63
N LEU A 59 6.36 -17.39 -12.03
CA LEU A 59 5.45 -16.70 -11.11
C LEU A 59 4.29 -17.62 -10.66
N PRO A 60 3.68 -17.38 -9.47
CA PRO A 60 2.49 -18.08 -9.02
C PRO A 60 1.34 -18.02 -10.03
N ALA A 61 0.49 -19.05 -10.08
CA ALA A 61 -0.61 -19.14 -11.04
C ALA A 61 -1.57 -17.95 -10.97
N THR A 62 -1.89 -17.49 -9.74
CA THR A 62 -2.73 -16.31 -9.49
C THR A 62 -2.15 -15.03 -10.08
N VAL A 63 -0.83 -14.85 -10.00
CA VAL A 63 -0.13 -13.70 -10.58
C VAL A 63 -0.10 -13.82 -12.11
N ARG A 64 0.22 -15.00 -12.64
CA ARG A 64 0.27 -15.25 -14.09
C ARG A 64 -1.07 -14.99 -14.77
N GLY A 65 -2.18 -15.34 -14.13
CA GLY A 65 -3.52 -15.12 -14.66
C GLY A 65 -3.88 -13.63 -14.86
N CYS A 66 -3.16 -12.73 -14.19
CA CYS A 66 -3.36 -11.28 -14.29
C CYS A 66 -2.37 -10.60 -15.26
N ILE A 67 -1.40 -11.35 -15.80
CA ILE A 67 -0.42 -10.85 -16.77
C ILE A 67 -0.97 -11.02 -18.19
N THR A 68 -0.92 -9.97 -18.99
CA THR A 68 -1.43 -10.00 -20.36
C THR A 68 -0.62 -10.96 -21.26
N ALA A 69 -1.28 -11.48 -22.30
CA ALA A 69 -0.64 -12.37 -23.30
C ALA A 69 0.58 -11.69 -23.95
N ALA A 70 0.55 -10.37 -24.15
CA ALA A 70 1.64 -9.61 -24.74
C ALA A 70 2.94 -9.71 -23.89
N VAL A 71 2.83 -9.62 -22.55
CA VAL A 71 3.96 -9.82 -21.65
C VAL A 71 4.51 -11.23 -21.77
N THR A 72 3.62 -12.25 -21.83
CA THR A 72 4.00 -13.65 -21.92
C THR A 72 4.72 -13.96 -23.24
N LEU A 73 4.27 -13.39 -24.36
CA LEU A 73 4.87 -13.60 -25.70
C LEU A 73 6.24 -12.91 -25.82
N GLY A 74 6.38 -11.71 -25.27
CA GLY A 74 7.65 -10.96 -25.27
C GLY A 74 8.80 -11.66 -24.54
N HIS A 75 8.50 -12.60 -23.62
CA HIS A 75 9.49 -13.32 -22.82
C HIS A 75 9.80 -14.74 -23.32
N GLN A 76 9.18 -15.20 -24.44
CA GLN A 76 9.44 -16.55 -24.97
C GLN A 76 10.86 -16.73 -25.50
N GLY A 77 11.56 -15.64 -25.84
CA GLY A 77 12.95 -15.67 -26.31
C GLY A 77 14.00 -15.86 -25.18
N ASP A 78 13.64 -15.58 -23.95
CA ASP A 78 14.57 -15.61 -22.80
C ASP A 78 14.53 -16.96 -22.03
N ASP A 79 13.71 -17.91 -22.45
CA ASP A 79 13.54 -19.23 -21.78
C ASP A 79 14.84 -20.06 -21.74
N ALA A 80 15.83 -19.78 -22.58
CA ALA A 80 17.11 -20.50 -22.60
C ALA A 80 18.04 -20.17 -21.42
N ALA A 81 17.84 -19.03 -20.74
CA ALA A 81 18.64 -18.59 -19.60
C ALA A 81 18.04 -18.96 -18.23
N SER A 82 16.80 -19.45 -18.20
CA SER A 82 16.00 -19.67 -16.98
C SER A 82 15.98 -21.13 -16.53
N ALA A 83 17.14 -21.78 -16.43
CA ALA A 83 17.27 -23.12 -15.86
C ALA A 83 17.50 -23.14 -14.33
N ALA A 84 16.78 -22.31 -13.56
CA ALA A 84 16.77 -22.43 -12.10
C ALA A 84 15.39 -22.99 -11.66
N PRO A 85 15.34 -24.14 -10.99
CA PRO A 85 14.07 -24.77 -10.63
C PRO A 85 13.34 -23.95 -9.55
N ALA A 86 12.06 -23.73 -9.77
CA ALA A 86 11.11 -23.07 -8.87
C ALA A 86 11.02 -23.68 -7.43
N THR A 87 11.69 -24.79 -7.20
CA THR A 87 11.67 -25.55 -5.94
C THR A 87 12.43 -24.88 -4.79
N ILE A 88 13.21 -23.83 -5.07
CA ILE A 88 14.10 -23.21 -4.06
C ILE A 88 13.37 -22.17 -3.19
N LEU A 89 12.30 -21.53 -3.71
CA LEU A 89 11.56 -20.47 -2.98
C LEU A 89 10.46 -21.03 -2.04
N ALA A 90 9.99 -22.23 -2.25
CA ALA A 90 8.91 -22.85 -1.44
C ALA A 90 9.35 -23.36 -0.05
N GLY A 91 10.66 -23.48 0.20
CA GLY A 91 11.17 -24.08 1.45
C GLY A 91 11.12 -23.16 2.68
N GLU A 92 11.23 -21.85 2.51
CA GLU A 92 11.31 -20.92 3.64
C GLU A 92 9.95 -20.48 4.22
N THR A 93 8.90 -20.48 3.40
CA THR A 93 7.54 -20.14 3.87
C THR A 93 7.02 -21.17 4.87
N ARG A 94 7.37 -22.45 4.73
CA ARG A 94 6.94 -23.52 5.65
C ARG A 94 7.70 -23.47 6.99
N ALA A 95 8.98 -23.10 6.98
CA ALA A 95 9.81 -22.98 8.18
C ALA A 95 9.49 -21.68 8.98
N ARG A 96 9.20 -20.56 8.31
CA ARG A 96 8.73 -19.33 8.95
C ARG A 96 7.33 -19.48 9.57
N ARG A 97 6.40 -20.18 8.88
CA ARG A 97 5.07 -20.50 9.44
C ARG A 97 5.17 -21.35 10.70
N LYS A 98 6.08 -22.36 10.74
CA LYS A 98 6.32 -23.16 11.94
C LYS A 98 6.96 -22.36 13.09
N ARG A 99 7.88 -21.43 12.80
CA ARG A 99 8.48 -20.54 13.81
C ARG A 99 7.49 -19.50 14.33
N TRP A 100 6.58 -19.03 13.50
CA TRP A 100 5.55 -18.07 13.89
C TRP A 100 4.55 -18.71 14.87
N ILE A 101 4.03 -19.89 14.55
CA ILE A 101 3.10 -20.65 15.40
C ILE A 101 3.77 -21.02 16.73
N THR A 102 5.06 -21.37 16.72
CA THR A 102 5.77 -21.76 17.97
C THR A 102 6.08 -20.55 18.86
N ARG A 103 6.25 -19.36 18.30
CA ARG A 103 6.54 -18.14 19.07
C ARG A 103 5.27 -17.57 19.73
N GLU A 104 4.11 -17.65 19.09
CA GLU A 104 2.82 -17.30 19.69
C GLU A 104 2.42 -18.28 20.82
N MET A 105 2.74 -19.57 20.70
CA MET A 105 2.47 -20.57 21.74
C MET A 105 3.40 -20.46 22.96
N ILE A 106 4.61 -19.92 22.82
CA ILE A 106 5.61 -19.83 23.91
C ILE A 106 5.49 -18.51 24.69
N PHE A 107 5.03 -17.42 24.08
CA PHE A 107 4.82 -16.14 24.76
C PHE A 107 3.32 -15.86 24.90
N GLY A 108 2.70 -16.56 25.85
CA GLY A 108 1.27 -16.53 26.11
C GLY A 108 0.61 -15.15 25.97
N ALA A 109 -0.44 -15.09 25.16
CA ALA A 109 -1.30 -13.94 24.95
C ALA A 109 -2.25 -13.72 26.13
N GLY A 110 -1.72 -13.65 27.37
CA GLY A 110 -2.52 -13.30 28.53
C GLY A 110 -2.69 -11.78 28.68
N PRO A 111 -3.80 -11.32 29.31
CA PRO A 111 -4.05 -9.89 29.56
C PRO A 111 -2.88 -9.16 30.23
N ALA A 112 -2.23 -9.80 31.21
CA ALA A 112 -1.07 -9.26 31.93
C ALA A 112 0.17 -9.00 31.06
N ALA A 113 0.42 -9.83 30.04
CA ALA A 113 1.55 -9.62 29.13
C ALA A 113 1.29 -8.49 28.13
N ARG A 114 0.03 -8.17 27.83
CA ARG A 114 -0.37 -7.00 27.04
C ARG A 114 -0.21 -5.72 27.84
N GLU A 115 -0.62 -5.72 29.10
CA GLU A 115 -0.52 -4.58 30.01
C GLU A 115 0.94 -4.20 30.30
N LEU A 116 1.81 -5.19 30.54
CA LEU A 116 3.26 -4.97 30.71
C LEU A 116 3.91 -4.35 29.46
N ARG A 117 3.52 -4.77 28.26
CA ARG A 117 4.03 -4.20 27.00
C ARG A 117 3.55 -2.76 26.78
N THR A 118 2.32 -2.45 27.16
CA THR A 118 1.78 -1.09 27.08
C THR A 118 2.50 -0.17 28.05
N THR A 119 2.64 -0.57 29.31
CA THR A 119 3.36 0.19 30.34
C THR A 119 4.83 0.42 29.97
N PHE A 120 5.50 -0.58 29.39
CA PHE A 120 6.90 -0.43 28.95
C PHE A 120 7.06 0.51 27.75
N ARG A 121 6.06 0.56 26.86
CA ARG A 121 6.04 1.53 25.74
C ARG A 121 5.79 2.95 26.23
N GLU A 122 4.86 3.14 27.15
CA GLU A 122 4.59 4.44 27.77
C GLU A 122 5.79 4.95 28.55
N PHE A 123 6.49 4.08 29.29
CA PHE A 123 7.73 4.41 29.98
C PHE A 123 8.84 4.85 28.99
N ARG A 124 9.01 4.14 27.86
CA ARG A 124 9.98 4.54 26.82
C ARG A 124 9.61 5.86 26.14
N ARG A 125 8.31 6.14 25.93
CA ARG A 125 7.84 7.43 25.39
C ARG A 125 8.08 8.57 26.39
N ALA A 126 7.74 8.37 27.64
CA ALA A 126 7.98 9.35 28.70
C ALA A 126 9.48 9.63 28.87
N SER A 127 10.33 8.60 28.83
CA SER A 127 11.79 8.76 28.91
C SER A 127 12.37 9.54 27.73
N ARG A 128 11.86 9.34 26.50
CA ARG A 128 12.27 10.13 25.32
C ARG A 128 11.77 11.58 25.38
N ALA A 129 10.55 11.81 25.88
CA ALA A 129 10.01 13.15 26.06
C ALA A 129 10.80 13.96 27.10
N VAL A 130 11.20 13.31 28.20
CA VAL A 130 12.05 13.91 29.25
C VAL A 130 13.46 14.21 28.70
N ALA A 131 14.05 13.29 27.95
CA ALA A 131 15.36 13.54 27.32
C ALA A 131 15.32 14.68 26.29
N GLY A 132 14.23 14.77 25.50
CA GLY A 132 14.03 15.87 24.55
C GLY A 132 13.77 17.23 25.23
N SER A 133 13.09 17.24 26.39
CA SER A 133 12.87 18.47 27.16
C SER A 133 14.12 18.93 27.89
N LEU A 134 14.94 18.01 28.42
CA LEU A 134 16.25 18.35 29.01
C LEU A 134 17.22 18.92 27.97
N GLY A 135 17.24 18.34 26.74
CA GLY A 135 18.06 18.85 25.64
C GLY A 135 17.69 20.28 25.23
N ARG A 136 16.39 20.58 25.15
CA ARG A 136 15.91 21.96 24.87
C ARG A 136 16.21 22.93 26.02
N TRP A 137 16.07 22.49 27.25
CA TRP A 137 16.36 23.32 28.44
C TRP A 137 17.84 23.65 28.57
N THR A 138 18.74 22.73 28.29
CA THR A 138 20.19 22.98 28.27
C THR A 138 20.59 23.90 27.14
N HIS A 139 19.98 23.77 25.95
CA HIS A 139 20.28 24.64 24.80
C HIS A 139 19.80 26.08 25.03
N GLU A 140 18.69 26.28 25.72
CA GLU A 140 18.15 27.61 26.03
C GLU A 140 18.90 28.30 27.17
N ARG A 141 19.45 27.51 28.10
CA ARG A 141 20.28 28.04 29.20
C ARG A 141 21.68 28.41 28.73
N CYS A 142 22.27 27.70 27.80
CA CYS A 142 23.55 28.08 27.16
C CYS A 142 23.46 29.33 26.29
N ARG A 143 22.27 29.69 25.79
CA ARG A 143 22.06 30.96 25.03
C ARG A 143 21.95 32.18 25.91
N ARG A 144 21.64 32.03 27.20
CA ARG A 144 21.45 33.15 28.16
C ARG A 144 22.67 33.47 29.03
N SER A 145 23.67 32.59 29.07
CA SER A 145 24.91 32.82 29.79
C SER A 145 26.10 32.90 28.86
N GLY A 146 26.36 34.10 28.32
CA GLY A 146 27.59 34.41 27.63
C GLY A 146 28.77 34.43 28.60
N THR A 147 29.40 33.31 28.87
CA THR A 147 30.75 33.26 29.48
C THR A 147 31.45 31.98 29.03
N VAL A 148 32.47 32.15 28.24
CA VAL A 148 33.46 31.13 27.90
C VAL A 148 34.31 30.85 29.14
N SER A 149 34.32 29.64 29.64
CA SER A 149 35.38 29.17 30.51
C SER A 149 35.61 27.66 30.27
N THR A 150 36.82 27.41 29.85
CA THR A 150 37.37 26.04 29.67
C THR A 150 37.43 25.32 31.00
N MET A 151 36.77 24.16 31.08
CA MET A 151 37.05 23.18 32.12
C MET A 151 36.80 21.76 31.61
N GLY A 152 37.81 20.97 31.84
CA GLY A 152 38.11 19.59 31.64
C GLY A 152 37.01 18.57 31.33
N SER A 153 37.34 17.65 30.46
CA SER A 153 36.64 16.44 30.14
C SER A 153 36.35 15.57 31.36
N LEU A 154 35.06 15.43 31.69
CA LEU A 154 34.60 14.27 32.42
C LEU A 154 33.88 13.38 31.40
N ASP A 155 34.55 12.31 31.08
CA ASP A 155 34.12 11.20 30.23
C ASP A 155 32.98 10.46 30.92
N SER A 156 31.74 10.91 30.68
CA SER A 156 30.55 10.17 31.06
C SER A 156 30.13 9.35 29.85
N GLY A 157 30.53 8.07 29.84
CA GLY A 157 30.28 7.07 28.81
C GLY A 157 28.79 6.75 28.57
N LEU A 158 28.02 7.71 28.08
CA LEU A 158 26.74 7.50 27.46
C LEU A 158 26.89 7.79 25.95
N ARG A 159 27.38 6.79 25.24
CA ARG A 159 27.40 6.79 23.79
C ARG A 159 25.94 6.80 23.28
N PRO A 160 25.59 7.68 22.32
CA PRO A 160 24.32 7.56 21.61
C PRO A 160 24.30 6.22 20.86
N GLY A 161 23.17 5.55 20.97
CA GLY A 161 22.76 4.29 20.38
C GLY A 161 23.77 3.57 19.47
N HIS A 162 24.21 2.42 19.93
CA HIS A 162 24.81 1.41 19.06
C HIS A 162 23.84 1.08 17.94
N THR A 163 24.00 1.68 16.78
CA THR A 163 23.68 1.00 15.55
C THR A 163 24.54 -0.26 15.54
N ALA A 164 23.90 -1.44 15.63
CA ALA A 164 24.59 -2.69 15.43
C ALA A 164 25.48 -2.55 14.18
N PRO A 165 26.73 -3.05 14.20
CA PRO A 165 27.61 -2.91 13.06
C PRO A 165 26.86 -3.42 11.84
N ARG A 166 26.71 -2.56 10.82
CA ARG A 166 26.16 -2.93 9.52
C ARG A 166 26.98 -4.11 9.04
N ARG A 167 26.43 -5.32 9.14
CA ARG A 167 27.05 -6.50 8.59
C ARG A 167 27.11 -6.25 7.08
N GLU A 168 28.28 -5.91 6.57
CA GLU A 168 28.48 -5.75 5.14
C GLU A 168 28.12 -7.06 4.49
N LEU A 169 27.15 -7.01 3.56
CA LEU A 169 26.89 -8.16 2.70
C LEU A 169 28.16 -8.40 1.89
N PRO A 170 28.55 -9.66 1.69
CA PRO A 170 29.67 -9.94 0.82
C PRO A 170 29.40 -9.31 -0.56
N PRO A 171 30.40 -8.69 -1.19
CA PRO A 171 30.24 -8.11 -2.50
C PRO A 171 29.72 -9.16 -3.47
N VAL A 172 28.61 -8.87 -4.16
CA VAL A 172 28.06 -9.77 -5.18
C VAL A 172 29.10 -9.86 -6.31
N PRO A 173 29.56 -11.07 -6.69
CA PRO A 173 30.51 -11.21 -7.78
C PRO A 173 29.99 -10.54 -9.05
N ALA A 174 30.85 -9.81 -9.76
CA ALA A 174 30.47 -9.03 -10.95
C ALA A 174 29.81 -9.89 -12.05
N GLU A 175 30.17 -11.15 -12.12
CA GLU A 175 29.70 -12.14 -13.11
C GLU A 175 28.27 -12.68 -12.82
N SER A 176 27.68 -12.36 -11.67
CA SER A 176 26.40 -12.96 -11.22
C SER A 176 25.18 -12.05 -11.38
N THR A 177 25.31 -10.86 -11.96
CA THR A 177 24.16 -9.95 -12.15
C THR A 177 23.83 -9.74 -13.63
N PRO A 178 22.52 -9.69 -13.99
CA PRO A 178 22.10 -9.54 -15.38
C PRO A 178 22.26 -8.11 -15.93
N PHE A 179 22.64 -7.14 -15.07
CA PHE A 179 22.65 -5.73 -15.41
C PHE A 179 23.95 -5.28 -16.06
N ALA A 180 23.82 -4.41 -17.07
CA ALA A 180 24.91 -3.65 -17.66
C ALA A 180 24.89 -2.18 -17.18
N PRO A 181 26.05 -1.46 -17.22
CA PRO A 181 26.06 -0.02 -16.97
C PRO A 181 25.08 0.71 -17.91
N GLY A 182 24.30 1.64 -17.36
CA GLY A 182 23.26 2.36 -18.10
C GLY A 182 21.89 1.67 -18.12
N ASP A 183 21.77 0.42 -17.65
CA ASP A 183 20.48 -0.22 -17.46
C ASP A 183 19.65 0.45 -16.36
N VAL A 184 18.34 0.20 -16.40
CA VAL A 184 17.37 0.73 -15.43
C VAL A 184 16.73 -0.40 -14.65
N LEU A 185 16.67 -0.30 -13.33
CA LEU A 185 15.85 -1.14 -12.48
C LEU A 185 14.63 -0.35 -12.03
N LEU A 186 13.44 -0.82 -12.45
CA LEU A 186 12.14 -0.36 -11.94
C LEU A 186 11.69 -1.29 -10.82
N SER A 187 11.72 -0.83 -9.56
CA SER A 187 11.23 -1.56 -8.39
C SER A 187 10.01 -0.83 -7.82
N LEU A 188 8.83 -1.20 -8.31
CA LEU A 188 7.58 -0.48 -8.09
C LEU A 188 6.61 -1.20 -7.14
N GLY A 189 6.99 -2.35 -6.59
CA GLY A 189 6.19 -3.18 -5.70
C GLY A 189 6.61 -3.13 -4.23
N ALA A 190 6.04 -4.03 -3.42
CA ALA A 190 6.26 -4.15 -1.98
C ALA A 190 7.62 -4.78 -1.61
N SER A 191 8.71 -4.24 -2.12
CA SER A 191 10.05 -4.83 -1.96
C SER A 191 10.57 -4.85 -0.50
N TRP A 192 9.94 -4.12 0.43
CA TRP A 192 10.20 -4.24 1.87
C TRP A 192 9.88 -5.61 2.46
N THR A 193 9.05 -6.41 1.77
CA THR A 193 8.72 -7.78 2.18
C THR A 193 9.86 -8.76 1.91
N VAL A 194 10.86 -8.37 1.12
CA VAL A 194 11.99 -9.21 0.70
C VAL A 194 13.27 -8.77 1.42
N SER A 195 13.78 -9.63 2.29
CA SER A 195 14.97 -9.34 3.11
C SER A 195 16.18 -8.95 2.27
N ASN A 196 16.88 -7.88 2.65
CA ASN A 196 18.07 -7.33 1.99
C ASN A 196 17.87 -6.80 0.56
N HIS A 197 16.66 -6.84 0.01
CA HIS A 197 16.37 -6.38 -1.35
C HIS A 197 16.83 -4.93 -1.57
N ALA A 198 16.40 -4.00 -0.72
CA ALA A 198 16.72 -2.58 -0.88
C ALA A 198 18.22 -2.30 -0.90
N ARG A 199 19.00 -2.99 -0.06
CA ARG A 199 20.47 -2.87 -0.06
C ARG A 199 21.09 -3.44 -1.32
N ALA A 200 20.62 -4.59 -1.78
CA ALA A 200 21.10 -5.19 -3.02
C ALA A 200 20.79 -4.29 -4.22
N ALA A 201 19.60 -3.69 -4.28
CA ALA A 201 19.26 -2.71 -5.29
C ALA A 201 20.20 -1.50 -5.23
N ALA A 202 20.40 -0.90 -4.06
CA ALA A 202 21.31 0.24 -3.88
C ALA A 202 22.74 -0.05 -4.36
N SER A 203 23.25 -1.28 -4.17
CA SER A 203 24.59 -1.67 -4.63
C SER A 203 24.74 -1.65 -6.16
N LEU A 204 23.66 -1.70 -6.92
CA LEU A 204 23.70 -1.64 -8.39
C LEU A 204 24.08 -0.25 -8.92
N ARG A 205 23.86 0.82 -8.13
CA ARG A 205 24.22 2.19 -8.53
C ARG A 205 25.73 2.33 -8.75
N SER A 206 26.56 1.71 -7.91
CA SER A 206 28.02 1.71 -8.09
C SER A 206 28.46 1.02 -9.37
N ARG A 207 27.59 0.20 -9.98
CA ARG A 207 27.80 -0.46 -11.28
C ARG A 207 27.22 0.33 -12.46
N GLY A 208 26.70 1.53 -12.21
CA GLY A 208 26.11 2.38 -13.22
C GLY A 208 24.67 2.04 -13.60
N VAL A 209 23.97 1.16 -12.85
CA VAL A 209 22.54 0.89 -13.01
C VAL A 209 21.75 2.02 -12.36
N ARG A 210 20.70 2.49 -13.02
CA ARG A 210 19.80 3.51 -12.49
C ARG A 210 18.65 2.86 -11.73
N LEU A 211 18.35 3.37 -10.53
CA LEU A 211 17.29 2.87 -9.67
C LEU A 211 16.12 3.84 -9.65
N LEU A 212 14.99 3.42 -10.20
CA LEU A 212 13.73 4.14 -10.11
C LEU A 212 12.76 3.31 -9.28
N ARG A 213 12.32 3.86 -8.15
CA ARG A 213 11.56 3.12 -7.15
C ARG A 213 10.28 3.87 -6.76
N LEU A 214 9.27 3.16 -6.26
CA LEU A 214 8.00 3.73 -5.86
C LEU A 214 7.80 3.62 -4.34
N VAL A 215 7.41 4.76 -3.73
CA VAL A 215 6.92 4.84 -2.35
C VAL A 215 5.43 5.18 -2.41
N TYR A 216 4.59 4.25 -1.96
CA TYR A 216 3.13 4.41 -1.99
C TYR A 216 2.66 5.47 -1.00
N ASP A 217 3.11 5.36 0.24
CA ASP A 217 2.80 6.28 1.34
C ASP A 217 3.82 6.09 2.47
N LEU A 218 3.72 6.95 3.47
CA LEU A 218 4.52 6.86 4.71
C LEU A 218 3.69 6.37 5.91
N ILE A 219 2.52 5.78 5.70
CA ILE A 219 1.62 5.36 6.80
C ILE A 219 2.33 4.52 7.85
N PRO A 220 3.15 3.50 7.51
CA PRO A 220 3.86 2.73 8.52
C PRO A 220 4.88 3.53 9.35
N VAL A 221 5.37 4.64 8.82
CA VAL A 221 6.35 5.52 9.47
C VAL A 221 5.66 6.59 10.32
N ILE A 222 4.67 7.31 9.74
CA ILE A 222 4.04 8.48 10.38
C ILE A 222 2.81 8.13 11.21
N LYS A 223 2.17 6.97 10.98
CA LYS A 223 0.99 6.47 11.70
C LYS A 223 1.18 5.03 12.20
N PRO A 224 2.28 4.72 12.89
CA PRO A 224 2.63 3.35 13.29
C PRO A 224 1.58 2.69 14.21
N GLN A 225 0.69 3.48 14.84
CA GLN A 225 -0.40 2.97 15.66
C GLN A 225 -1.48 2.23 14.86
N TRP A 226 -1.53 2.39 13.54
CA TRP A 226 -2.51 1.74 12.65
C TRP A 226 -1.92 0.55 11.90
N VAL A 227 -0.66 0.26 12.11
CA VAL A 227 0.08 -0.75 11.35
C VAL A 227 0.70 -1.76 12.31
N GLU A 228 0.86 -2.98 11.86
CA GLU A 228 1.50 -4.03 12.65
C GLU A 228 2.96 -3.65 12.94
N PRO A 229 3.43 -3.78 14.21
CA PRO A 229 4.77 -3.32 14.59
C PRO A 229 5.91 -3.91 13.75
N SER A 230 5.82 -5.18 13.38
CA SER A 230 6.84 -5.83 12.54
C SER A 230 6.90 -5.23 11.13
N HIS A 231 5.77 -4.74 10.63
CA HIS A 231 5.70 -4.05 9.36
C HIS A 231 6.36 -2.66 9.45
N CYS A 232 6.09 -1.91 10.51
CA CYS A 232 6.77 -0.63 10.75
C CYS A 232 8.29 -0.79 10.83
N GLU A 233 8.77 -1.82 11.58
CA GLU A 233 10.19 -2.13 11.71
C GLU A 233 10.87 -2.48 10.38
N ALA A 234 10.14 -3.05 9.43
CA ALA A 234 10.65 -3.39 8.11
C ALA A 234 10.60 -2.18 7.14
N VAL A 235 9.52 -1.40 7.19
CA VAL A 235 9.27 -0.33 6.21
C VAL A 235 10.11 0.93 6.49
N GLU A 236 10.33 1.34 7.73
CA GLU A 236 11.07 2.57 8.01
C GLU A 236 12.50 2.54 7.43
N PRO A 237 13.35 1.53 7.71
CA PRO A 237 14.70 1.47 7.11
C PRO A 237 14.69 1.21 5.60
N TRP A 238 13.64 0.56 5.08
CA TRP A 238 13.43 0.40 3.65
C TRP A 238 13.12 1.76 3.00
N THR A 239 12.24 2.55 3.61
CA THR A 239 11.89 3.90 3.15
C THR A 239 13.12 4.79 3.05
N ASP A 240 13.94 4.87 4.11
CA ASP A 240 15.19 5.63 4.08
C ASP A 240 16.10 5.17 2.94
N ASN A 241 16.27 3.86 2.76
CA ASN A 241 17.09 3.34 1.66
C ASN A 241 16.49 3.72 0.30
N VAL A 242 15.17 3.63 0.12
CA VAL A 242 14.54 4.00 -1.16
C VAL A 242 14.70 5.49 -1.41
N LEU A 243 14.47 6.35 -0.43
CA LEU A 243 14.53 7.79 -0.61
C LEU A 243 15.96 8.28 -0.91
N PHE A 244 16.96 7.76 -0.21
CA PHE A 244 18.33 8.29 -0.31
C PHE A 244 19.25 7.51 -1.25
N GLU A 245 18.80 6.36 -1.74
CA GLU A 245 19.60 5.52 -2.66
C GLU A 245 18.93 5.32 -4.04
N SER A 246 17.87 6.06 -4.38
CA SER A 246 17.28 6.07 -5.73
C SER A 246 17.81 7.22 -6.57
N ASP A 247 17.82 7.03 -7.88
CA ASP A 247 18.04 8.11 -8.84
C ASP A 247 16.74 8.88 -9.11
N HIS A 248 15.59 8.24 -8.88
CA HIS A 248 14.26 8.83 -8.95
C HIS A 248 13.25 8.06 -8.09
N VAL A 249 12.34 8.76 -7.43
CA VAL A 249 11.26 8.15 -6.64
C VAL A 249 9.91 8.52 -7.24
N PHE A 250 9.08 7.52 -7.45
CA PHE A 250 7.67 7.72 -7.78
C PHE A 250 6.84 7.78 -6.51
N THR A 251 5.79 8.60 -6.55
CA THR A 251 4.71 8.63 -5.57
C THR A 251 3.37 8.50 -6.27
N ILE A 252 2.32 8.15 -5.54
CA ILE A 252 1.01 7.88 -6.15
C ILE A 252 -0.01 9.02 -5.98
N SER A 253 0.37 10.07 -5.24
CA SER A 253 -0.42 11.27 -5.02
C SER A 253 0.47 12.47 -4.68
N GLU A 254 -0.03 13.67 -4.90
CA GLU A 254 0.62 14.90 -4.45
C GLU A 254 0.69 14.96 -2.92
N PHE A 255 -0.34 14.44 -2.26
CA PHE A 255 -0.36 14.31 -0.81
C PHE A 255 0.83 13.47 -0.31
N SER A 256 1.03 12.26 -0.85
CA SER A 256 2.16 11.40 -0.49
C SER A 256 3.50 12.04 -0.85
N ARG A 257 3.60 12.76 -1.97
CA ARG A 257 4.83 13.49 -2.33
C ARG A 257 5.18 14.53 -1.28
N ASN A 258 4.21 15.37 -0.89
CA ASN A 258 4.43 16.43 0.10
C ASN A 258 4.81 15.86 1.48
N GLU A 259 4.22 14.72 1.88
CA GLU A 259 4.61 14.04 3.12
C GLU A 259 6.04 13.49 3.06
N ILE A 260 6.46 12.94 1.93
CA ILE A 260 7.82 12.46 1.73
C ILE A 260 8.81 13.62 1.75
N GLU A 261 8.49 14.75 1.12
CA GLU A 261 9.31 15.96 1.19
C GLU A 261 9.47 16.45 2.64
N ALA A 262 8.37 16.56 3.38
CA ALA A 262 8.39 16.93 4.78
C ALA A 262 9.20 15.95 5.63
N TYR A 263 9.03 14.65 5.42
CA TYR A 263 9.79 13.60 6.11
C TYR A 263 11.31 13.72 5.86
N CYS A 264 11.72 13.93 4.60
CA CYS A 264 13.13 14.10 4.28
C CYS A 264 13.73 15.32 4.99
N VAL A 265 13.05 16.46 4.94
CA VAL A 265 13.55 17.72 5.47
C VAL A 265 13.46 17.78 6.99
N GLU A 266 12.26 17.49 7.55
CA GLU A 266 11.97 17.71 8.96
C GLU A 266 12.47 16.58 9.86
N GLU A 267 12.33 15.32 9.42
CA GLU A 267 12.68 14.16 10.23
C GLU A 267 14.10 13.65 9.97
N ARG A 268 14.62 13.79 8.75
CA ARG A 268 15.94 13.29 8.35
C ARG A 268 16.97 14.39 8.14
N GLY A 269 16.57 15.65 7.99
CA GLY A 269 17.46 16.78 7.75
C GLY A 269 18.18 16.68 6.39
N LEU A 270 17.56 16.04 5.40
CA LEU A 270 18.13 15.79 4.09
C LEU A 270 17.21 16.35 3.00
N GLU A 271 17.79 16.66 1.86
CA GLU A 271 17.02 17.06 0.68
C GLU A 271 16.26 15.84 0.11
N ALA A 272 15.02 16.07 -0.33
CA ALA A 272 14.23 15.04 -0.97
C ALA A 272 14.83 14.66 -2.34
N PRO A 273 14.78 13.38 -2.72
CA PRO A 273 15.25 12.94 -4.04
C PRO A 273 14.38 13.52 -5.16
N PRO A 274 14.84 13.48 -6.42
CA PRO A 274 13.96 13.77 -7.55
C PRO A 274 12.72 12.89 -7.52
N MET A 275 11.52 13.48 -7.50
CA MET A 275 10.26 12.76 -7.41
C MET A 275 9.29 13.14 -8.52
N SER A 276 8.41 12.21 -8.88
CA SER A 276 7.22 12.49 -9.69
C SER A 276 6.03 11.68 -9.22
N VAL A 277 4.86 12.31 -9.32
CA VAL A 277 3.59 11.63 -9.06
C VAL A 277 3.16 10.86 -10.28
N VAL A 278 2.78 9.60 -10.10
CA VAL A 278 2.17 8.76 -11.13
C VAL A 278 0.73 8.44 -10.73
N ARG A 279 -0.22 8.82 -11.56
CA ARG A 279 -1.61 8.47 -11.34
C ARG A 279 -1.79 6.97 -11.58
N LEU A 280 -2.34 6.28 -10.59
CA LEU A 280 -2.63 4.85 -10.72
C LEU A 280 -3.76 4.58 -11.70
N GLY A 281 -3.63 3.49 -12.45
CA GLY A 281 -4.73 2.93 -13.21
C GLY A 281 -5.85 2.44 -12.29
N ASP A 282 -7.09 2.67 -12.69
CA ASP A 282 -8.28 2.34 -11.91
C ASP A 282 -9.28 1.47 -12.68
N VAL A 283 -8.89 0.98 -13.84
CA VAL A 283 -9.69 0.01 -14.61
C VAL A 283 -9.55 -1.37 -13.95
N LEU A 284 -10.67 -1.88 -13.42
CA LEU A 284 -10.77 -3.23 -12.86
C LEU A 284 -10.74 -4.28 -13.97
N GLY A 285 -9.83 -5.25 -13.86
CA GLY A 285 -9.84 -6.51 -14.59
C GLY A 285 -9.77 -6.42 -16.11
N GLN A 286 -9.61 -7.57 -16.78
CA GLN A 286 -9.83 -7.66 -18.23
C GLN A 286 -11.32 -7.58 -18.52
N ALA A 287 -11.70 -6.73 -19.49
CA ALA A 287 -13.06 -6.67 -19.99
C ALA A 287 -13.52 -8.09 -20.40
N ARG A 288 -14.58 -8.55 -19.80
CA ARG A 288 -15.22 -9.80 -20.16
C ARG A 288 -15.82 -9.67 -21.56
N PRO A 289 -15.90 -10.76 -22.36
CA PRO A 289 -16.68 -10.73 -23.60
C PRO A 289 -18.11 -10.24 -23.31
N ALA A 290 -18.59 -9.30 -24.10
CA ALA A 290 -19.88 -8.65 -23.90
C ALA A 290 -21.09 -9.62 -23.92
N ASP A 291 -20.89 -10.83 -24.42
CA ASP A 291 -21.94 -11.82 -24.69
C ASP A 291 -22.23 -12.79 -23.53
N GLU A 292 -21.45 -12.76 -22.45
CA GLU A 292 -21.71 -13.58 -21.28
C GLU A 292 -22.27 -12.77 -20.12
N PRO A 293 -23.50 -13.07 -19.61
CA PRO A 293 -24.02 -12.44 -18.42
C PRO A 293 -23.08 -12.73 -17.23
N PRO A 294 -22.81 -11.73 -16.37
CA PRO A 294 -21.98 -11.96 -15.20
C PRO A 294 -22.63 -13.03 -14.32
N PRO A 295 -21.85 -13.97 -13.74
CA PRO A 295 -22.36 -14.91 -12.78
C PRO A 295 -22.98 -14.15 -11.60
N LEU A 296 -24.09 -14.69 -11.08
CA LEU A 296 -24.68 -14.13 -9.86
C LEU A 296 -23.66 -14.24 -8.72
N PRO A 297 -23.56 -13.21 -7.87
CA PRO A 297 -22.66 -13.26 -6.73
C PRO A 297 -23.17 -14.31 -5.73
N ARG A 298 -22.26 -14.85 -4.91
CA ARG A 298 -22.61 -15.83 -3.88
C ARG A 298 -23.55 -15.29 -2.79
N PHE A 299 -23.64 -14.00 -2.64
CA PHE A 299 -24.55 -13.32 -1.73
C PHE A 299 -25.27 -12.20 -2.46
N VAL A 300 -26.59 -12.28 -2.54
CA VAL A 300 -27.45 -11.24 -3.11
C VAL A 300 -28.23 -10.61 -1.97
N PRO A 301 -28.01 -9.31 -1.65
CA PRO A 301 -28.81 -8.61 -0.65
C PRO A 301 -30.29 -8.57 -1.00
N SER A 302 -31.15 -8.70 -0.02
CA SER A 302 -32.59 -8.65 -0.21
C SER A 302 -33.19 -7.22 -0.13
N ARG A 303 -32.36 -6.25 0.24
CA ARG A 303 -32.70 -4.83 0.40
C ARG A 303 -31.78 -3.96 -0.45
N PRO A 304 -32.11 -2.67 -0.65
CA PRO A 304 -31.12 -1.71 -1.14
C PRO A 304 -29.85 -1.78 -0.29
N PHE A 305 -28.69 -1.77 -0.92
CA PHE A 305 -27.45 -1.99 -0.21
C PHE A 305 -26.36 -1.00 -0.59
N PHE A 306 -25.46 -0.77 0.35
CA PHE A 306 -24.23 0.00 0.19
C PHE A 306 -23.03 -0.93 0.22
N VAL A 307 -21.94 -0.52 -0.46
CA VAL A 307 -20.71 -1.33 -0.55
C VAL A 307 -19.52 -0.54 -0.02
N CYS A 308 -18.75 -1.16 0.87
CA CYS A 308 -17.44 -0.70 1.30
C CYS A 308 -16.39 -1.75 0.90
N VAL A 309 -15.48 -1.39 0.01
CA VAL A 309 -14.41 -2.28 -0.47
C VAL A 309 -13.09 -1.88 0.17
N SER A 310 -12.61 -2.68 1.10
CA SER A 310 -11.27 -2.55 1.70
C SER A 310 -10.98 -3.69 2.64
N THR A 311 -9.71 -3.99 2.89
CA THR A 311 -9.31 -4.78 4.06
C THR A 311 -9.91 -4.17 5.32
N LEU A 312 -10.53 -4.98 6.19
CA LEU A 312 -11.06 -4.48 7.45
C LEU A 312 -9.90 -4.26 8.42
N ASP A 313 -9.51 -3.01 8.61
CA ASP A 313 -8.54 -2.59 9.62
C ASP A 313 -8.93 -1.25 10.26
N VAL A 314 -8.25 -0.86 11.33
CA VAL A 314 -8.56 0.37 12.09
C VAL A 314 -8.50 1.62 11.21
N ARG A 315 -7.57 1.69 10.28
CA ARG A 315 -7.36 2.82 9.38
C ARG A 315 -8.52 2.98 8.40
N LYS A 316 -9.09 1.86 7.92
CA LYS A 316 -10.23 1.83 6.99
C LYS A 316 -11.57 2.18 7.64
N ASN A 317 -11.58 2.31 8.99
CA ASN A 317 -12.64 2.94 9.75
C ASN A 317 -14.03 2.27 9.66
N HIS A 318 -14.05 0.93 9.58
CA HIS A 318 -15.31 0.17 9.60
C HIS A 318 -16.10 0.38 10.90
N ARG A 319 -15.47 0.88 11.97
CA ARG A 319 -16.15 1.30 13.21
C ARG A 319 -17.18 2.40 12.92
N LEU A 320 -16.84 3.41 12.12
CA LEU A 320 -17.78 4.46 11.73
C LEU A 320 -19.02 3.89 11.00
N LEU A 321 -18.81 2.88 10.15
CA LEU A 321 -19.91 2.20 9.45
C LEU A 321 -20.82 1.46 10.42
N TYR A 322 -20.24 0.72 11.36
CA TYR A 322 -21.01 0.03 12.42
C TYR A 322 -21.83 1.02 13.24
N ASP A 323 -21.23 2.13 13.68
CA ASP A 323 -21.88 3.16 14.47
C ASP A 323 -23.02 3.83 13.66
N ALA A 324 -22.79 4.13 12.38
CA ALA A 324 -23.82 4.70 11.50
C ALA A 324 -25.00 3.74 11.28
N TRP A 325 -24.73 2.45 11.00
CA TRP A 325 -25.77 1.44 10.83
C TRP A 325 -26.54 1.16 12.14
N SER A 326 -25.87 1.24 13.29
CA SER A 326 -26.52 1.18 14.60
C SER A 326 -27.51 2.33 14.78
N VAL A 327 -27.16 3.56 14.39
CA VAL A 327 -28.08 4.71 14.42
C VAL A 327 -29.23 4.51 13.45
N LEU A 328 -28.98 4.09 12.21
CA LEU A 328 -30.02 3.84 11.20
C LEU A 328 -31.02 2.76 11.66
N ALA A 329 -30.51 1.61 12.09
CA ALA A 329 -31.32 0.49 12.53
C ALA A 329 -32.11 0.77 13.82
N SER A 330 -31.57 1.58 14.75
CA SER A 330 -32.28 1.99 15.95
C SER A 330 -33.46 2.92 15.69
N ARG A 331 -33.39 3.72 14.63
CA ARG A 331 -34.48 4.62 14.21
C ARG A 331 -35.60 3.89 13.47
N ASP A 332 -35.20 3.07 12.50
CA ASP A 332 -36.14 2.26 11.69
C ASP A 332 -35.40 1.04 11.10
N ALA A 333 -35.63 -0.12 11.75
CA ALA A 333 -34.97 -1.35 11.35
C ALA A 333 -35.44 -1.84 9.96
N GLU A 334 -36.68 -1.60 9.56
CA GLU A 334 -37.18 -2.05 8.25
C GLU A 334 -36.62 -1.21 7.10
N ARG A 335 -36.40 0.07 7.35
CA ARG A 335 -35.86 1.00 6.37
C ARG A 335 -34.33 0.95 6.30
N CYS A 336 -33.66 0.42 7.32
CA CYS A 336 -32.19 0.34 7.36
C CYS A 336 -31.68 -0.53 6.19
N PRO A 337 -30.80 0.01 5.32
CA PRO A 337 -30.27 -0.73 4.17
C PRO A 337 -29.26 -1.79 4.61
N ASP A 338 -28.94 -2.71 3.71
CA ASP A 338 -27.82 -3.62 3.91
C ASP A 338 -26.48 -2.90 3.64
N LEU A 339 -25.43 -3.29 4.35
CA LEU A 339 -24.06 -2.85 4.14
C LEU A 339 -23.17 -4.06 3.85
N LEU A 340 -22.52 -4.06 2.72
CA LEU A 340 -21.55 -5.07 2.34
C LEU A 340 -20.14 -4.53 2.57
N CYS A 341 -19.43 -5.06 3.56
CA CYS A 341 -18.03 -4.83 3.79
C CYS A 341 -17.22 -5.92 3.07
N ILE A 342 -16.69 -5.58 1.89
CA ILE A 342 -15.96 -6.53 1.03
C ILE A 342 -14.47 -6.41 1.29
N GLY A 343 -13.92 -7.42 1.96
CA GLY A 343 -12.50 -7.50 2.29
C GLY A 343 -12.24 -8.45 3.45
N THR A 344 -10.98 -8.78 3.66
CA THR A 344 -10.57 -9.69 4.74
C THR A 344 -10.38 -8.92 6.04
N PRO A 345 -10.93 -9.39 7.17
CA PRO A 345 -10.58 -8.87 8.49
C PRO A 345 -9.07 -8.99 8.73
N HIS A 346 -8.44 -7.94 9.19
CA HIS A 346 -7.00 -7.88 9.37
C HIS A 346 -6.66 -7.32 10.76
N LEU A 347 -6.16 -6.09 10.86
CA LEU A 347 -5.51 -5.60 12.06
C LEU A 347 -6.51 -4.88 13.00
N PHE A 348 -6.54 -5.30 14.27
CA PHE A 348 -7.27 -4.65 15.38
C PHE A 348 -8.80 -4.52 15.15
N VAL A 349 -9.42 -5.47 14.44
CA VAL A 349 -10.86 -5.46 14.15
C VAL A 349 -11.63 -6.66 14.70
N ASP A 350 -10.99 -7.56 15.43
CA ASP A 350 -11.62 -8.78 15.97
C ASP A 350 -12.84 -8.44 16.84
N ASP A 351 -12.73 -7.41 17.68
CA ASP A 351 -13.84 -6.96 18.53
C ASP A 351 -14.99 -6.40 17.69
N LEU A 352 -14.69 -5.60 16.66
CA LEU A 352 -15.71 -5.07 15.76
C LEU A 352 -16.43 -6.18 14.99
N VAL A 353 -15.68 -7.15 14.44
CA VAL A 353 -16.27 -8.29 13.74
C VAL A 353 -17.17 -9.12 14.66
N ARG A 354 -16.78 -9.27 15.92
CA ARG A 354 -17.61 -9.94 16.93
C ARG A 354 -18.88 -9.13 17.25
N GLU A 355 -18.79 -7.82 17.42
CA GLU A 355 -19.94 -6.93 17.64
C GLU A 355 -20.90 -7.03 16.47
N ILE A 356 -20.47 -6.90 15.22
CA ILE A 356 -21.31 -7.04 14.02
C ILE A 356 -22.09 -8.35 14.02
N ARG A 357 -21.47 -9.46 14.47
CA ARG A 357 -22.14 -10.79 14.49
C ARG A 357 -23.16 -10.97 15.59
N HIS A 358 -22.97 -10.31 16.74
CA HIS A 358 -23.75 -10.58 17.95
C HIS A 358 -24.67 -9.45 18.37
N ASP A 359 -24.46 -8.24 17.87
CA ASP A 359 -25.38 -7.13 18.10
C ASP A 359 -26.67 -7.34 17.28
N ARG A 360 -27.78 -7.57 17.98
CA ARG A 360 -29.09 -7.82 17.37
C ARG A 360 -29.61 -6.66 16.53
N LEU A 361 -29.07 -5.46 16.75
CA LEU A 361 -29.47 -4.26 16.02
C LEU A 361 -29.00 -4.27 14.58
N VAL A 362 -27.73 -4.68 14.37
CA VAL A 362 -27.08 -4.65 13.06
C VAL A 362 -26.86 -6.04 12.45
N ASN A 363 -27.10 -7.12 13.22
CA ASN A 363 -26.97 -8.48 12.70
C ASN A 363 -27.97 -8.70 11.55
N GLY A 364 -27.44 -9.20 10.43
CA GLY A 364 -28.23 -9.35 9.19
C GLY A 364 -28.45 -8.03 8.41
N ARG A 365 -27.75 -6.94 8.80
CA ARG A 365 -27.66 -5.67 8.06
C ARG A 365 -26.25 -5.40 7.58
N ILE A 366 -25.24 -5.72 8.38
CA ILE A 366 -23.83 -5.58 8.01
C ILE A 366 -23.27 -6.96 7.66
N HIS A 367 -22.86 -7.12 6.43
CA HIS A 367 -22.34 -8.37 5.88
C HIS A 367 -20.85 -8.22 5.57
N VAL A 368 -20.02 -9.07 6.14
CA VAL A 368 -18.57 -9.12 5.86
C VAL A 368 -18.30 -10.22 4.86
N LEU A 369 -17.90 -9.84 3.65
CA LEU A 369 -17.61 -10.76 2.54
C LEU A 369 -16.11 -10.76 2.24
N HIS A 370 -15.50 -11.94 2.15
CA HIS A 370 -14.09 -12.10 1.81
C HIS A 370 -13.89 -13.11 0.69
N GLY A 371 -12.78 -12.98 -0.04
CA GLY A 371 -12.49 -13.80 -1.22
C GLY A 371 -13.45 -13.52 -2.38
N VAL A 372 -13.98 -12.31 -2.49
CA VAL A 372 -14.75 -11.81 -3.63
C VAL A 372 -13.78 -11.59 -4.80
N ASP A 373 -14.07 -12.17 -5.96
CA ASP A 373 -13.28 -11.95 -7.16
C ASP A 373 -13.71 -10.66 -7.90
N ASP A 374 -12.97 -10.28 -8.94
CA ASP A 374 -13.20 -9.03 -9.65
C ASP A 374 -14.55 -9.02 -10.39
N HIS A 375 -15.08 -10.17 -10.82
CA HIS A 375 -16.38 -10.26 -11.49
C HIS A 375 -17.53 -10.07 -10.50
N GLU A 376 -17.44 -10.76 -9.36
CA GLU A 376 -18.39 -10.61 -8.27
C GLU A 376 -18.36 -9.18 -7.71
N LEU A 377 -17.17 -8.60 -7.59
CA LEU A 377 -16.98 -7.21 -7.17
C LEU A 377 -17.63 -6.21 -8.14
N ALA A 378 -17.44 -6.41 -9.44
CA ALA A 378 -18.09 -5.59 -10.47
C ALA A 378 -19.62 -5.66 -10.39
N TRP A 379 -20.17 -6.85 -10.09
CA TRP A 379 -21.61 -6.99 -9.87
C TRP A 379 -22.08 -6.17 -8.66
N TYR A 380 -21.34 -6.22 -7.53
CA TYR A 380 -21.69 -5.43 -6.35
C TYR A 380 -21.62 -3.93 -6.64
N TYR A 381 -20.58 -3.45 -7.31
CA TYR A 381 -20.52 -2.05 -7.73
C TYR A 381 -21.71 -1.69 -8.62
N ALA A 382 -22.03 -2.51 -9.62
CA ALA A 382 -23.12 -2.23 -10.56
C ALA A 382 -24.49 -2.13 -9.89
N ASN A 383 -24.75 -2.91 -8.83
CA ASN A 383 -26.07 -3.05 -8.22
C ASN A 383 -26.22 -2.31 -6.88
N ALA A 384 -25.15 -1.78 -6.30
CA ALA A 384 -25.22 -0.98 -5.08
C ALA A 384 -26.01 0.33 -5.31
N ALA A 385 -26.71 0.81 -4.28
CA ALA A 385 -27.28 2.15 -4.24
C ALA A 385 -26.18 3.22 -4.31
N ALA A 386 -25.15 3.05 -3.48
CA ALA A 386 -23.92 3.85 -3.49
C ALA A 386 -22.79 3.04 -2.86
N THR A 387 -21.56 3.53 -3.00
CA THR A 387 -20.41 3.00 -2.27
C THR A 387 -20.03 3.91 -1.11
N ILE A 388 -19.33 3.36 -0.10
CA ILE A 388 -18.85 4.13 1.03
C ILE A 388 -17.37 3.84 1.23
N TYR A 389 -16.55 4.90 1.40
CA TYR A 389 -15.14 4.78 1.68
C TYR A 389 -14.75 5.67 2.87
N PRO A 390 -14.86 5.17 4.12
CA PRO A 390 -14.76 5.97 5.34
C PRO A 390 -13.34 6.09 5.88
N SER A 391 -12.33 5.76 5.09
CA SER A 391 -10.95 5.65 5.53
C SER A 391 -10.45 6.93 6.22
N ARG A 392 -9.65 6.75 7.29
CA ARG A 392 -9.05 7.88 8.04
C ARG A 392 -7.81 8.43 7.34
N TYR A 393 -7.19 7.63 6.48
CA TYR A 393 -5.94 8.01 5.84
C TYR A 393 -5.59 7.09 4.68
N GLU A 394 -5.14 7.62 3.54
CA GLU A 394 -4.78 6.85 2.35
C GLU A 394 -3.61 7.47 1.58
N GLY A 395 -2.80 6.63 0.94
CA GLY A 395 -1.86 7.08 -0.08
C GLY A 395 -2.55 7.39 -1.42
N TRP A 396 -3.70 6.74 -1.73
CA TRP A 396 -4.54 7.00 -2.90
C TRP A 396 -6.02 6.74 -2.60
N GLY A 397 -6.52 5.55 -2.78
CA GLY A 397 -7.93 5.18 -2.57
C GLY A 397 -8.53 4.55 -3.82
N LEU A 398 -7.90 3.50 -4.35
CA LEU A 398 -8.39 2.78 -5.53
C LEU A 398 -9.90 2.48 -5.51
N PRO A 399 -10.53 2.04 -4.39
CA PRO A 399 -11.98 1.76 -4.37
C PRO A 399 -12.86 2.99 -4.66
N VAL A 400 -12.39 4.21 -4.40
CA VAL A 400 -13.13 5.43 -4.79
C VAL A 400 -13.07 5.60 -6.31
N ALA A 401 -11.89 5.46 -6.91
CA ALA A 401 -11.73 5.54 -8.35
C ALA A 401 -12.50 4.42 -9.08
N GLU A 402 -12.43 3.19 -8.55
CA GLU A 402 -13.20 2.04 -9.06
C GLU A 402 -14.70 2.31 -9.01
N SER A 403 -15.22 2.83 -7.90
CA SER A 403 -16.63 3.22 -7.75
C SER A 403 -17.06 4.22 -8.81
N LEU A 404 -16.29 5.31 -8.96
CA LEU A 404 -16.55 6.33 -9.97
C LEU A 404 -16.46 5.76 -11.40
N GLY A 405 -15.50 4.86 -11.66
CA GLY A 405 -15.37 4.15 -12.94
C GLY A 405 -16.57 3.27 -13.27
N HIS A 406 -17.28 2.75 -12.25
CA HIS A 406 -18.57 2.06 -12.42
C HIS A 406 -19.76 3.03 -12.49
N GLY A 407 -19.54 4.33 -12.53
CA GLY A 407 -20.59 5.35 -12.56
C GLY A 407 -21.42 5.42 -11.28
N LYS A 408 -20.85 4.99 -10.14
CA LYS A 408 -21.56 4.93 -8.86
C LYS A 408 -21.26 6.14 -7.99
N LEU A 409 -22.31 6.62 -7.31
CA LEU A 409 -22.16 7.58 -6.23
C LEU A 409 -21.26 6.98 -5.15
N CYS A 410 -20.20 7.68 -4.79
CA CYS A 410 -19.30 7.32 -3.71
C CYS A 410 -19.41 8.31 -2.56
N LEU A 411 -19.77 7.83 -1.37
CA LEU A 411 -19.69 8.57 -0.13
C LEU A 411 -18.29 8.38 0.43
N ALA A 412 -17.43 9.37 0.33
CA ALA A 412 -16.01 9.23 0.68
C ALA A 412 -15.60 10.17 1.82
N SER A 413 -14.68 9.74 2.66
CA SER A 413 -14.07 10.64 3.65
C SER A 413 -13.21 11.70 2.93
N ARG A 414 -13.32 12.96 3.40
CA ARG A 414 -12.48 14.05 2.90
C ARG A 414 -11.15 14.07 3.67
N THR A 415 -10.23 13.18 3.32
CA THR A 415 -8.94 13.05 4.01
C THR A 415 -7.82 12.63 3.08
N ALA A 416 -6.60 13.05 3.42
CA ALA A 416 -5.37 12.67 2.73
C ALA A 416 -5.49 12.82 1.20
N SER A 417 -5.09 11.82 0.45
CA SER A 417 -5.10 11.82 -1.02
C SER A 417 -6.48 11.60 -1.66
N ILE A 418 -7.52 11.21 -0.90
CA ILE A 418 -8.83 10.85 -1.48
C ILE A 418 -9.42 11.94 -2.37
N PRO A 419 -9.36 13.25 -1.99
CA PRO A 419 -9.86 14.33 -2.84
C PRO A 419 -9.11 14.52 -4.17
N GLU A 420 -7.90 13.95 -4.31
CA GLU A 420 -7.13 14.03 -5.57
C GLU A 420 -7.69 13.12 -6.67
N ILE A 421 -8.46 12.10 -6.31
CA ILE A 421 -9.12 11.21 -7.28
C ILE A 421 -10.14 12.01 -8.07
N SER A 422 -11.00 12.75 -7.37
CA SER A 422 -11.89 13.78 -7.90
C SER A 422 -12.36 14.65 -6.74
N SER A 423 -12.28 15.96 -6.89
CA SER A 423 -12.60 16.92 -5.82
C SER A 423 -14.11 17.16 -5.61
N ASP A 424 -14.96 16.75 -6.58
CA ASP A 424 -16.38 17.14 -6.66
C ASP A 424 -17.35 16.01 -7.09
N LEU A 425 -16.83 14.87 -7.55
CA LEU A 425 -17.69 13.74 -7.95
C LEU A 425 -18.13 12.87 -6.74
N PRO A 426 -17.28 12.54 -5.75
CA PRO A 426 -17.76 11.93 -4.52
C PRO A 426 -18.57 12.92 -3.67
N GLU A 427 -19.48 12.40 -2.86
CA GLU A 427 -20.06 13.14 -1.74
C GLU A 427 -19.15 12.94 -0.52
N PHE A 428 -18.59 14.03 -0.03
CA PHE A 428 -17.60 13.97 1.03
C PHE A 428 -18.18 14.14 2.41
N PHE A 429 -17.63 13.39 3.38
CA PHE A 429 -17.92 13.54 4.80
C PHE A 429 -16.64 13.53 5.65
N ASP A 430 -16.74 13.98 6.91
CA ASP A 430 -15.66 13.87 7.87
C ASP A 430 -15.59 12.42 8.40
N PRO A 431 -14.41 11.74 8.36
CA PRO A 431 -14.26 10.38 8.86
C PRO A 431 -14.51 10.21 10.36
N LEU A 432 -14.75 11.28 11.09
CA LEU A 432 -15.11 11.27 12.51
C LEU A 432 -16.59 11.63 12.75
N ASP A 433 -17.34 12.06 11.71
CA ASP A 433 -18.75 12.45 11.82
C ASP A 433 -19.70 11.31 11.42
N VAL A 434 -20.11 10.50 12.40
CA VAL A 434 -21.12 9.44 12.23
C VAL A 434 -22.43 10.01 11.68
N HIS A 435 -22.90 11.14 12.23
CA HIS A 435 -24.16 11.73 11.81
C HIS A 435 -24.09 12.34 10.40
N GLY A 436 -22.93 12.82 9.98
CA GLY A 436 -22.69 13.25 8.61
C GLY A 436 -22.88 12.10 7.63
N LEU A 437 -22.30 10.95 7.91
CA LEU A 437 -22.48 9.74 7.09
C LEU A 437 -23.94 9.29 7.12
N VAL A 438 -24.60 9.25 8.30
CA VAL A 438 -26.01 8.89 8.42
C VAL A 438 -26.90 9.78 7.54
N ARG A 439 -26.68 11.11 7.54
CA ARG A 439 -27.46 12.03 6.68
C ARG A 439 -27.29 11.73 5.18
N LEU A 440 -26.07 11.38 4.75
CA LEU A 440 -25.81 11.02 3.34
C LEU A 440 -26.48 9.68 2.96
N VAL A 441 -26.44 8.69 3.85
CA VAL A 441 -27.12 7.41 3.64
C VAL A 441 -28.63 7.60 3.61
N ASP A 442 -29.21 8.36 4.56
CA ASP A 442 -30.65 8.70 4.57
C ASP A 442 -31.05 9.39 3.26
N ARG A 443 -30.27 10.39 2.81
CA ARG A 443 -30.54 11.08 1.55
C ARG A 443 -30.50 10.14 0.36
N ALA A 444 -29.54 9.22 0.33
CA ALA A 444 -29.43 8.26 -0.78
C ALA A 444 -30.61 7.27 -0.83
N ILE A 445 -31.22 6.97 0.32
CA ILE A 445 -32.42 6.13 0.41
C ILE A 445 -33.69 6.91 0.06
N ASP A 446 -33.82 8.14 0.57
CA ASP A 446 -35.04 8.94 0.47
C ASP A 446 -35.19 9.65 -0.87
N ASP A 447 -34.06 9.94 -1.54
CA ASP A 447 -34.01 10.68 -2.79
C ASP A 447 -33.28 9.88 -3.90
N PRO A 448 -33.91 8.84 -4.46
CA PRO A 448 -33.36 8.09 -5.58
C PRO A 448 -33.09 8.95 -6.82
N ALA A 449 -33.83 10.05 -6.98
CA ALA A 449 -33.64 10.99 -8.09
C ALA A 449 -32.29 11.72 -7.98
N TRP A 450 -31.95 12.18 -6.77
CA TRP A 450 -30.64 12.75 -6.51
C TRP A 450 -29.51 11.75 -6.77
N VAL A 451 -29.66 10.49 -6.30
CA VAL A 451 -28.67 9.43 -6.58
C VAL A 451 -28.48 9.24 -8.09
N ALA A 452 -29.60 9.16 -8.85
CA ALA A 452 -29.57 8.98 -10.30
C ALA A 452 -28.87 10.16 -11.00
N GLU A 453 -29.17 11.40 -10.60
CA GLU A 453 -28.53 12.63 -11.10
C GLU A 453 -27.02 12.61 -10.83
N ARG A 454 -26.60 12.31 -9.57
CA ARG A 454 -25.19 12.23 -9.22
C ARG A 454 -24.45 11.17 -10.04
N GLN A 455 -25.05 9.99 -10.17
CA GLN A 455 -24.47 8.91 -10.98
C GLN A 455 -24.41 9.26 -12.48
N GLN A 456 -25.37 10.03 -12.98
CA GLN A 456 -25.31 10.53 -14.36
C GLN A 456 -24.14 11.48 -14.55
N VAL A 457 -23.95 12.46 -13.68
CA VAL A 457 -22.81 13.39 -13.70
C VAL A 457 -21.48 12.63 -13.60
N ILE A 458 -21.41 11.59 -12.76
CA ILE A 458 -20.21 10.75 -12.62
C ILE A 458 -19.91 10.04 -13.95
N ARG A 459 -20.90 9.40 -14.57
CA ARG A 459 -20.72 8.72 -15.87
C ARG A 459 -20.28 9.66 -17.00
N GLU A 460 -20.72 10.91 -16.95
CA GLU A 460 -20.37 11.92 -17.97
C GLU A 460 -18.98 12.52 -17.77
N ARG A 461 -18.52 12.63 -16.51
CA ARG A 461 -17.33 13.43 -16.18
C ARG A 461 -16.14 12.60 -15.71
N PHE A 462 -16.35 11.43 -15.13
CA PHE A 462 -15.24 10.61 -14.67
C PHE A 462 -14.69 9.77 -15.82
N VAL A 463 -13.40 9.94 -16.08
CA VAL A 463 -12.68 9.15 -17.08
C VAL A 463 -11.71 8.23 -16.32
N PRO A 464 -11.96 6.91 -16.32
CA PRO A 464 -11.03 5.96 -15.74
C PRO A 464 -9.63 6.06 -16.35
N THR A 465 -8.61 5.91 -15.55
CA THR A 465 -7.21 5.96 -15.97
C THR A 465 -6.76 4.56 -16.40
N PRO A 466 -6.42 4.32 -17.68
CA PRO A 466 -5.81 3.06 -18.10
C PRO A 466 -4.40 2.90 -17.53
N TRP A 467 -3.97 1.68 -17.29
CA TRP A 467 -2.60 1.38 -16.83
C TRP A 467 -1.53 1.80 -17.85
N THR A 468 -1.87 1.91 -19.13
CA THR A 468 -1.00 2.47 -20.18
C THR A 468 -0.62 3.93 -19.92
N VAL A 469 -1.52 4.71 -19.33
CA VAL A 469 -1.25 6.11 -18.95
C VAL A 469 -0.26 6.14 -17.78
N THR A 470 -0.48 5.33 -16.73
CA THR A 470 0.46 5.18 -15.60
C THR A 470 1.86 4.76 -16.10
N ALA A 471 1.90 3.77 -17.00
CA ALA A 471 3.14 3.29 -17.61
C ALA A 471 3.86 4.37 -18.44
N ALA A 472 3.12 5.20 -19.17
CA ALA A 472 3.69 6.32 -19.92
C ALA A 472 4.32 7.38 -18.99
N GLN A 473 3.69 7.67 -17.83
CA GLN A 473 4.25 8.57 -16.82
C GLN A 473 5.55 8.00 -16.21
N VAL A 474 5.59 6.70 -15.92
CA VAL A 474 6.81 6.01 -15.48
C VAL A 474 7.92 6.15 -16.52
N MET A 475 7.62 5.91 -17.79
CA MET A 475 8.59 6.03 -18.89
C MET A 475 9.08 7.45 -19.11
N ALA A 476 8.25 8.45 -18.90
CA ALA A 476 8.67 9.85 -18.98
C ALA A 476 9.78 10.16 -17.96
N ALA A 477 9.66 9.67 -16.72
CA ALA A 477 10.70 9.82 -15.70
C ALA A 477 11.97 8.99 -16.03
N VAL A 478 11.83 7.78 -16.57
CA VAL A 478 12.96 6.97 -17.06
C VAL A 478 13.78 7.76 -18.09
N ASN A 479 13.11 8.38 -19.05
CA ASN A 479 13.75 9.17 -20.11
C ASN A 479 14.40 10.45 -19.55
N ALA A 480 13.74 11.15 -18.63
CA ALA A 480 14.28 12.37 -18.00
C ALA A 480 15.55 12.10 -17.20
N THR A 481 15.64 10.96 -16.50
CA THR A 481 16.85 10.57 -15.76
C THR A 481 18.00 10.19 -16.68
N THR A 482 17.72 9.79 -17.93
CA THR A 482 18.75 9.52 -18.95
C THR A 482 19.42 10.81 -19.39
N VAL A 483 18.64 11.82 -19.74
CA VAL A 483 19.13 13.11 -20.23
C VAL A 483 19.98 13.85 -19.20
N ARG A 484 19.57 13.82 -17.91
CA ARG A 484 20.32 14.47 -16.83
C ARG A 484 21.73 13.90 -16.66
N ARG A 485 21.94 12.61 -16.88
CA ARG A 485 23.24 11.96 -16.71
C ARG A 485 24.16 12.13 -17.92
N GLU A 486 23.62 12.36 -19.11
CA GLU A 486 24.41 12.69 -20.30
C GLU A 486 24.87 14.16 -20.30
N ALA A 487 24.18 15.01 -19.49
CA ALA A 487 24.51 16.43 -19.34
C ALA A 487 25.43 16.73 -18.13
N ALA A 488 25.65 15.78 -17.22
CA ALA A 488 26.53 15.89 -16.04
C ALA A 488 27.86 15.18 -16.26
#